data_3cd69c32d32f7e1e17d320456acfea78
#
_entry.id   3cd69c32d32f7e1e17d320456acfea78
#
_cell.length_a   1.000
_cell.length_b   1.000
_cell.length_c   1.000
_cell.angle_alpha   90.00
_cell.angle_beta   90.00
_cell.angle_gamma   90.00
#
_symmetry.space_group_name_H-M   'P 1'
#
loop_
_entity.id
_entity.type
_entity.pdbx_description
1 polymer ?
#
loop_
_entity_poly.entity_id
_entity_poly.type
_entity_poly.pdbx_seq_one_letter_code
_entity_poly.pdbx_strand_id
1 'polypeptide(L)'
;SREFMRNLRTKVSQAYDGKYDRAVIDIVKDENYLDSRKRINVESTGNANKIVIPNLPPFDAIDLIAKRSISDKSKGVGYFFYETTSGYYFRSWSNMITNQGEFARPSRQQFYYQPQKMSSNSKATDQDKVERAYESVESYEFVNNFHDVAANTLLGTYGHRVISHNLFDKSYNIEDYNYHNEFGNTPHADTVGYTDNQFAIM
;
A
#
# COMPACT_ATOMS: atom_id res chain seq x y z
N SER A 1 18.99 -4.41 -11.95
CA SER A 1 19.42 -5.09 -10.72
C SER A 1 19.53 -6.60 -10.94
N ARG A 2 20.23 -7.30 -10.05
CA ARG A 2 20.38 -8.77 -10.10
C ARG A 2 19.00 -9.44 -10.00
N GLU A 3 18.16 -8.95 -9.12
CA GLU A 3 16.82 -9.49 -8.87
C GLU A 3 15.92 -9.38 -10.10
N PHE A 4 16.04 -8.31 -10.87
CA PHE A 4 15.32 -8.14 -12.12
C PHE A 4 15.70 -9.21 -13.15
N MET A 5 17.00 -9.50 -13.29
CA MET A 5 17.47 -10.54 -14.20
C MET A 5 17.02 -11.93 -13.74
N ARG A 6 16.97 -12.19 -12.44
CA ARG A 6 16.43 -13.44 -11.91
C ARG A 6 14.93 -13.56 -12.15
N ASN A 7 14.17 -12.48 -11.96
CA ASN A 7 12.74 -12.46 -12.25
C ASN A 7 12.42 -12.87 -13.70
N LEU A 8 13.26 -12.49 -14.65
CA LEU A 8 13.07 -12.88 -16.05
C LEU A 8 13.41 -14.36 -16.34
N ARG A 9 14.25 -14.96 -15.53
CA ARG A 9 14.76 -16.33 -15.78
C ARG A 9 14.08 -17.41 -14.94
N THR A 10 13.58 -17.05 -13.77
CA THR A 10 12.98 -17.99 -12.82
C THR A 10 11.48 -17.89 -12.83
N LYS A 11 10.83 -18.97 -12.46
CA LYS A 11 9.36 -19.03 -12.32
C LYS A 11 8.98 -19.73 -11.03
N VAL A 12 7.96 -19.22 -10.38
CA VAL A 12 7.38 -19.81 -9.18
C VAL A 12 6.23 -20.71 -9.60
N SER A 13 6.35 -21.98 -9.29
CA SER A 13 5.28 -22.98 -9.51
C SER A 13 5.15 -23.80 -8.23
N GLN A 14 4.46 -23.24 -7.26
CA GLN A 14 4.35 -23.80 -5.92
C GLN A 14 3.04 -23.44 -5.25
N ALA A 15 2.57 -24.33 -4.37
CA ALA A 15 1.47 -24.05 -3.46
C ALA A 15 2.03 -23.54 -2.12
N TYR A 16 1.49 -22.45 -1.64
CA TYR A 16 1.78 -21.90 -0.31
C TYR A 16 0.56 -22.11 0.58
N ASP A 17 0.80 -22.54 1.81
CA ASP A 17 -0.22 -22.71 2.83
C ASP A 17 0.08 -21.78 4.01
N GLY A 18 -0.90 -21.04 4.46
CA GLY A 18 -0.76 -20.11 5.57
C GLY A 18 -0.81 -18.63 5.19
N LYS A 19 -0.15 -17.80 6.00
CA LYS A 19 -0.18 -16.34 5.80
C LYS A 19 0.57 -15.94 4.52
N TYR A 20 0.00 -15.04 3.77
CA TYR A 20 0.53 -14.56 2.50
C TYR A 20 1.82 -13.74 2.63
N ASP A 21 2.00 -13.05 3.75
CA ASP A 21 3.24 -12.34 4.08
C ASP A 21 4.47 -13.27 4.06
N ARG A 22 4.33 -14.49 4.58
CA ARG A 22 5.41 -15.50 4.54
C ARG A 22 5.73 -15.95 3.13
N ALA A 23 4.70 -16.21 2.32
CA ALA A 23 4.90 -16.60 0.94
C ALA A 23 5.69 -15.54 0.14
N VAL A 24 5.44 -14.25 0.40
CA VAL A 24 6.21 -13.14 -0.21
C VAL A 24 7.66 -13.16 0.25
N ILE A 25 7.91 -13.37 1.55
CA ILE A 25 9.27 -13.47 2.09
C ILE A 25 10.02 -14.62 1.43
N ASP A 26 9.38 -15.79 1.31
CA ASP A 26 9.97 -16.97 0.70
C ASP A 26 10.34 -16.71 -0.76
N ILE A 27 9.42 -16.15 -1.56
CA ILE A 27 9.70 -15.84 -2.97
C ILE A 27 10.88 -14.84 -3.12
N VAL A 28 11.02 -13.88 -2.20
CA VAL A 28 12.11 -12.89 -2.28
C VAL A 28 13.44 -13.47 -1.81
N LYS A 29 13.43 -14.35 -0.80
CA LYS A 29 14.66 -14.83 -0.15
C LYS A 29 15.17 -16.16 -0.69
N ASP A 30 14.28 -17.00 -1.22
CA ASP A 30 14.66 -18.33 -1.72
C ASP A 30 15.67 -18.23 -2.87
N GLU A 31 16.73 -19.03 -2.77
CA GLU A 31 17.79 -19.12 -3.78
C GLU A 31 17.29 -19.62 -5.15
N ASN A 32 16.20 -20.35 -5.20
CA ASN A 32 15.57 -20.81 -6.44
C ASN A 32 14.80 -19.70 -7.16
N TYR A 33 14.42 -18.64 -6.46
CA TYR A 33 13.64 -17.53 -7.00
C TYR A 33 14.46 -16.24 -7.08
N LEU A 34 14.08 -15.19 -6.32
CA LEU A 34 14.80 -13.91 -6.42
C LEU A 34 16.17 -13.92 -5.74
N ASP A 35 16.38 -14.72 -4.70
CA ASP A 35 17.63 -14.81 -3.93
C ASP A 35 18.14 -13.41 -3.54
N SER A 36 17.25 -12.57 -3.06
CA SER A 36 17.61 -11.21 -2.72
C SER A 36 18.21 -11.12 -1.32
N ARG A 37 19.37 -10.47 -1.23
CA ARG A 37 20.04 -10.16 0.04
C ARG A 37 19.52 -8.87 0.67
N LYS A 38 18.72 -8.09 -0.06
CA LYS A 38 18.14 -6.84 0.43
C LYS A 38 17.21 -7.09 1.61
N ARG A 39 17.11 -6.09 2.47
CA ARG A 39 16.12 -6.11 3.54
C ARG A 39 14.73 -6.17 2.92
N ILE A 40 13.84 -6.95 3.52
CA ILE A 40 12.42 -6.95 3.17
C ILE A 40 11.60 -6.61 4.41
N ASN A 41 10.71 -5.63 4.27
CA ASN A 41 9.78 -5.21 5.31
C ASN A 41 8.37 -5.59 4.84
N VAL A 42 7.75 -6.49 5.58
CA VAL A 42 6.45 -7.06 5.22
C VAL A 42 5.45 -6.78 6.31
N GLU A 43 4.31 -6.22 5.93
CA GLU A 43 3.16 -6.08 6.82
C GLU A 43 2.42 -7.41 6.92
N SER A 44 2.05 -7.80 8.15
CA SER A 44 1.35 -9.05 8.41
C SER A 44 -0.02 -9.09 7.73
N THR A 45 -0.30 -10.22 7.07
CA THR A 45 -1.59 -10.49 6.45
C THR A 45 -2.51 -11.26 7.37
N GLY A 46 -3.80 -10.87 7.40
CA GLY A 46 -4.82 -11.51 8.24
C GLY A 46 -5.39 -12.78 7.64
N ASN A 47 -5.31 -12.95 6.31
CA ASN A 47 -5.80 -14.14 5.65
C ASN A 47 -4.72 -15.23 5.59
N ALA A 48 -5.13 -16.45 5.93
CA ALA A 48 -4.30 -17.63 5.88
C ALA A 48 -5.04 -18.69 5.06
N ASN A 49 -4.77 -18.72 3.77
CA ASN A 49 -5.40 -19.66 2.84
C ASN A 49 -4.36 -20.28 1.92
N LYS A 50 -4.70 -21.44 1.36
CA LYS A 50 -3.90 -22.04 0.30
C LYS A 50 -3.95 -21.18 -0.97
N ILE A 51 -2.79 -20.86 -1.50
CA ILE A 51 -2.64 -20.24 -2.79
C ILE A 51 -1.69 -21.04 -3.65
N VAL A 52 -2.10 -21.30 -4.89
CA VAL A 52 -1.26 -21.97 -5.88
C VAL A 52 -0.77 -20.92 -6.87
N ILE A 53 0.54 -20.83 -7.04
CA ILE A 53 1.17 -19.95 -8.01
C ILE A 53 1.38 -20.73 -9.31
N PRO A 54 0.72 -20.34 -10.41
CA PRO A 54 0.74 -21.10 -11.66
C PRO A 54 1.92 -20.70 -12.57
N ASN A 55 3.14 -21.10 -12.23
CA ASN A 55 4.34 -20.91 -13.06
C ASN A 55 4.55 -19.45 -13.51
N LEU A 56 4.43 -18.51 -12.58
CA LEU A 56 4.61 -17.06 -12.81
C LEU A 56 6.03 -16.60 -12.49
N PRO A 57 6.53 -15.54 -13.14
CA PRO A 57 7.71 -14.83 -12.68
C PRO A 57 7.55 -14.38 -11.22
N PRO A 58 8.62 -14.31 -10.42
CA PRO A 58 8.53 -13.98 -9.00
C PRO A 58 7.77 -12.67 -8.69
N PHE A 59 7.98 -11.61 -9.44
CA PHE A 59 7.26 -10.35 -9.20
C PHE A 59 5.76 -10.46 -9.54
N ASP A 60 5.40 -11.18 -10.60
CA ASP A 60 4.00 -11.43 -10.95
C ASP A 60 3.33 -12.35 -9.91
N ALA A 61 4.08 -13.31 -9.36
CA ALA A 61 3.62 -14.15 -8.26
C ALA A 61 3.33 -13.31 -7.00
N ILE A 62 4.20 -12.36 -6.67
CA ILE A 62 3.99 -11.43 -5.55
C ILE A 62 2.78 -10.53 -5.82
N ASP A 63 2.60 -10.03 -7.04
CA ASP A 63 1.44 -9.22 -7.42
C ASP A 63 0.12 -10.01 -7.29
N LEU A 64 0.13 -11.29 -7.69
CA LEU A 64 -1.00 -12.19 -7.49
C LEU A 64 -1.35 -12.35 -6.00
N ILE A 65 -0.34 -12.50 -5.15
CA ILE A 65 -0.50 -12.57 -3.69
C ILE A 65 -1.02 -11.23 -3.15
N ALA A 66 -0.47 -10.11 -3.61
CA ALA A 66 -0.85 -8.76 -3.17
C ALA A 66 -2.33 -8.47 -3.41
N LYS A 67 -2.86 -8.86 -4.57
CA LYS A 67 -4.29 -8.71 -4.93
C LYS A 67 -5.24 -9.50 -4.03
N ARG A 68 -4.76 -10.52 -3.33
CA ARG A 68 -5.54 -11.37 -2.44
C ARG A 68 -5.28 -11.11 -0.97
N SER A 69 -4.30 -10.27 -0.65
CA SER A 69 -3.89 -9.99 0.72
C SER A 69 -4.84 -9.00 1.41
N ILE A 70 -5.13 -9.29 2.66
CA ILE A 70 -5.93 -8.44 3.55
C ILE A 70 -5.06 -8.14 4.77
N SER A 71 -5.01 -6.89 5.21
CA SER A 71 -4.26 -6.49 6.39
C SER A 71 -4.84 -7.09 7.66
N ASP A 72 -3.98 -7.62 8.51
CA ASP A 72 -4.37 -8.16 9.80
C ASP A 72 -4.91 -7.06 10.74
N LYS A 73 -4.28 -5.89 10.70
CA LYS A 73 -4.61 -4.77 11.58
C LYS A 73 -5.79 -3.94 11.10
N SER A 74 -5.72 -3.46 9.87
CA SER A 74 -6.70 -2.51 9.32
C SER A 74 -7.85 -3.16 8.58
N LYS A 75 -7.79 -4.49 8.36
CA LYS A 75 -8.72 -5.21 7.46
C LYS A 75 -8.78 -4.64 6.04
N GLY A 76 -7.90 -3.69 5.74
CA GLY A 76 -7.78 -3.06 4.45
C GLY A 76 -7.22 -4.03 3.40
N VAL A 77 -7.67 -3.84 2.18
CA VAL A 77 -7.18 -4.53 0.97
C VAL A 77 -6.21 -3.62 0.21
N GLY A 78 -5.59 -4.16 -0.84
CA GLY A 78 -4.70 -3.37 -1.68
C GLY A 78 -3.29 -3.30 -1.12
N TYR A 79 -2.59 -4.43 -1.21
CA TYR A 79 -1.17 -4.50 -0.92
C TYR A 79 -0.35 -4.08 -2.13
N PHE A 80 0.79 -3.43 -1.84
CA PHE A 80 1.77 -3.02 -2.83
C PHE A 80 3.12 -3.62 -2.48
N PHE A 81 3.80 -4.09 -3.53
CA PHE A 81 5.19 -4.52 -3.46
C PHE A 81 6.05 -3.51 -4.21
N TYR A 82 7.03 -2.92 -3.53
CA TYR A 82 7.91 -1.92 -4.11
C TYR A 82 9.29 -1.95 -3.49
N GLU A 83 10.25 -1.39 -4.20
CA GLU A 83 11.63 -1.27 -3.78
C GLU A 83 11.98 0.19 -3.48
N THR A 84 12.74 0.39 -2.42
CA THR A 84 13.36 1.67 -2.07
C THR A 84 14.88 1.47 -1.88
N THR A 85 15.60 2.54 -1.60
CA THR A 85 17.03 2.47 -1.22
C THR A 85 17.29 1.62 0.03
N SER A 86 16.29 1.48 0.91
CA SER A 86 16.38 0.70 2.15
C SER A 86 16.05 -0.79 1.97
N GLY A 87 15.46 -1.18 0.84
CA GLY A 87 15.07 -2.56 0.56
C GLY A 87 13.67 -2.69 -0.04
N TYR A 88 13.12 -3.89 0.06
CA TYR A 88 11.79 -4.21 -0.41
C TYR A 88 10.74 -3.97 0.66
N TYR A 89 9.55 -3.56 0.24
CA TYR A 89 8.39 -3.34 1.08
C TYR A 89 7.17 -4.04 0.51
N PHE A 90 6.42 -4.69 1.40
CA PHE A 90 5.13 -5.26 1.10
C PHE A 90 4.12 -4.74 2.13
N ARG A 91 3.31 -3.77 1.74
CA ARG A 91 2.45 -3.00 2.65
C ARG A 91 1.08 -2.74 2.05
N SER A 92 0.08 -2.66 2.92
CA SER A 92 -1.26 -2.23 2.53
C SER A 92 -1.35 -0.72 2.32
N TRP A 93 -2.28 -0.29 1.47
CA TRP A 93 -2.61 1.12 1.29
C TRP A 93 -2.95 1.80 2.61
N SER A 94 -3.77 1.15 3.43
CA SER A 94 -4.16 1.64 4.75
C SER A 94 -2.95 1.92 5.66
N ASN A 95 -1.98 1.00 5.68
CA ASN A 95 -0.76 1.18 6.47
C ASN A 95 0.10 2.34 5.95
N MET A 96 0.14 2.55 4.63
CA MET A 96 0.88 3.68 4.05
C MET A 96 0.24 5.03 4.39
N ILE A 97 -1.08 5.12 4.41
CA ILE A 97 -1.81 6.34 4.78
C ILE A 97 -1.61 6.67 6.25
N THR A 98 -1.84 5.73 7.13
CA THR A 98 -1.75 5.95 8.58
C THR A 98 -0.31 6.05 9.07
N ASN A 99 0.65 5.57 8.29
CA ASN A 99 2.08 5.56 8.60
C ASN A 99 2.38 5.08 10.05
N GLN A 100 1.66 4.06 10.49
CA GLN A 100 1.70 3.56 11.86
C GLN A 100 2.63 2.34 12.02
N GLY A 101 3.06 2.11 13.26
CA GLY A 101 3.80 0.93 13.65
C GLY A 101 5.26 0.94 13.21
N GLU A 102 5.79 -0.23 12.86
CA GLU A 102 7.20 -0.45 12.48
C GLU A 102 7.64 0.38 11.27
N PHE A 103 6.69 0.82 10.46
CA PHE A 103 6.92 1.60 9.24
C PHE A 103 6.73 3.10 9.46
N ALA A 104 6.42 3.53 10.68
CA ALA A 104 6.22 4.95 10.97
C ALA A 104 7.48 5.76 10.65
N ARG A 105 7.29 6.85 9.95
CA ARG A 105 8.37 7.83 9.76
C ARG A 105 8.43 8.76 10.94
N PRO A 106 9.62 9.09 11.47
CA PRO A 106 9.77 9.88 12.68
C PRO A 106 9.28 11.32 12.55
N SER A 107 9.15 11.85 11.34
CA SER A 107 8.70 13.22 11.10
C SER A 107 8.00 13.38 9.76
N ARG A 108 7.10 14.36 9.67
CA ARG A 108 6.59 14.83 8.38
C ARG A 108 7.74 15.42 7.60
N GLN A 109 7.94 14.99 6.35
CA GLN A 109 8.86 15.67 5.45
C GLN A 109 8.25 17.03 5.10
N GLN A 110 9.02 18.09 5.32
CA GLN A 110 8.68 19.43 4.88
C GLN A 110 9.43 19.70 3.59
N PHE A 111 8.74 20.26 2.62
CA PHE A 111 9.32 20.69 1.37
C PHE A 111 9.18 22.20 1.23
N TYR A 112 10.21 22.85 0.71
CA TYR A 112 10.22 24.28 0.48
C TYR A 112 10.01 24.56 -1.00
N TYR A 113 9.01 25.35 -1.32
CA TYR A 113 8.80 25.81 -2.69
C TYR A 113 9.85 26.84 -3.06
N GLN A 114 10.66 26.54 -4.06
CA GLN A 114 11.76 27.38 -4.48
C GLN A 114 11.87 27.39 -6.01
N PRO A 115 11.10 28.31 -6.68
CA PRO A 115 11.01 28.35 -8.14
C PRO A 115 12.29 28.83 -8.82
N GLN A 116 13.23 29.40 -8.08
CA GLN A 116 14.50 29.89 -8.60
C GLN A 116 15.67 29.18 -7.93
N LYS A 117 16.71 28.85 -8.71
CA LYS A 117 17.95 28.28 -8.16
C LYS A 117 18.53 29.22 -7.11
N MET A 118 18.89 28.68 -5.97
CA MET A 118 19.58 29.45 -4.93
C MET A 118 20.84 30.09 -5.49
N SER A 119 20.97 31.40 -5.32
CA SER A 119 22.22 32.11 -5.56
C SER A 119 23.33 31.50 -4.69
N SER A 120 24.49 31.28 -5.27
CA SER A 120 25.67 30.68 -4.62
C SER A 120 26.24 31.50 -3.46
N ASN A 121 25.66 32.67 -3.14
CA ASN A 121 26.18 33.61 -2.12
C ASN A 121 25.64 33.40 -0.70
N SER A 122 24.92 32.30 -0.42
CA SER A 122 24.51 32.02 0.95
C SER A 122 25.68 31.49 1.78
N LYS A 123 25.87 32.04 2.98
CA LYS A 123 26.86 31.61 3.98
C LYS A 123 26.58 30.21 4.58
N ALA A 124 25.65 29.46 4.00
CA ALA A 124 25.33 28.11 4.42
C ALA A 124 26.48 27.16 4.11
N THR A 125 26.74 26.20 4.99
CA THR A 125 27.72 25.15 4.76
C THR A 125 27.32 24.30 3.55
N ASP A 126 28.28 23.66 2.91
CA ASP A 126 27.97 22.82 1.72
C ASP A 126 27.02 21.67 2.06
N GLN A 127 27.04 21.19 3.30
CA GLN A 127 26.14 20.16 3.81
C GLN A 127 24.70 20.66 3.92
N ASP A 128 24.49 21.89 4.47
CA ASP A 128 23.17 22.52 4.55
C ASP A 128 22.59 22.80 3.15
N LYS A 129 23.43 23.10 2.17
CA LYS A 129 23.01 23.30 0.77
C LYS A 129 22.50 22.01 0.13
N VAL A 130 23.15 20.88 0.39
CA VAL A 130 22.75 19.58 -0.11
C VAL A 130 21.43 19.15 0.53
N GLU A 131 21.28 19.28 1.84
CA GLU A 131 20.03 18.94 2.53
C GLU A 131 18.85 19.79 2.02
N ARG A 132 19.03 21.11 1.90
CA ARG A 132 18.01 22.00 1.33
C ARG A 132 17.70 21.71 -0.13
N ALA A 133 18.67 21.27 -0.92
CA ALA A 133 18.42 20.87 -2.30
C ALA A 133 17.51 19.65 -2.40
N TYR A 134 17.63 18.69 -1.47
CA TYR A 134 16.71 17.54 -1.40
C TYR A 134 15.31 17.89 -0.89
N GLU A 135 15.16 18.95 -0.13
CA GLU A 135 13.90 19.43 0.40
C GLU A 135 13.23 20.51 -0.49
N SER A 136 13.92 20.96 -1.53
CA SER A 136 13.41 22.01 -2.43
C SER A 136 12.56 21.41 -3.55
N VAL A 137 11.43 22.06 -3.85
CA VAL A 137 10.54 21.72 -4.96
C VAL A 137 10.50 22.90 -5.93
N GLU A 138 10.87 22.67 -7.18
CA GLU A 138 10.87 23.70 -8.23
C GLU A 138 9.46 24.01 -8.74
N SER A 139 8.61 22.99 -8.83
CA SER A 139 7.22 23.14 -9.24
C SER A 139 6.34 22.08 -8.54
N TYR A 140 5.11 22.44 -8.27
CA TYR A 140 4.09 21.51 -7.81
C TYR A 140 2.76 21.84 -8.46
N GLU A 141 1.96 20.82 -8.65
CA GLU A 141 0.62 20.94 -9.20
C GLU A 141 -0.35 20.17 -8.30
N PHE A 142 -1.48 20.80 -8.00
CA PHE A 142 -2.58 20.10 -7.35
C PHE A 142 -3.40 19.38 -8.41
N VAL A 143 -3.41 18.06 -8.35
CA VAL A 143 -4.35 17.28 -9.14
C VAL A 143 -5.73 17.46 -8.53
N ASN A 144 -6.57 18.25 -9.17
CA ASN A 144 -7.97 18.40 -8.79
C ASN A 144 -8.72 17.11 -9.16
N ASN A 145 -8.70 16.13 -8.27
CA ASN A 145 -9.60 15.00 -8.34
C ASN A 145 -10.96 15.48 -7.88
N PHE A 146 -11.83 15.83 -8.82
CA PHE A 146 -13.23 16.04 -8.51
C PHE A 146 -13.80 14.73 -7.99
N HIS A 147 -14.31 14.73 -6.77
CA HIS A 147 -15.09 13.62 -6.26
C HIS A 147 -16.37 13.55 -7.07
N ASP A 148 -16.41 12.62 -8.01
CA ASP A 148 -17.65 12.33 -8.71
C ASP A 148 -18.56 11.52 -7.78
N VAL A 149 -19.39 12.25 -7.02
CA VAL A 149 -20.33 11.66 -6.05
C VAL A 149 -21.31 10.73 -6.75
N ALA A 150 -21.73 11.07 -7.97
CA ALA A 150 -22.66 10.24 -8.73
C ALA A 150 -22.03 8.92 -9.14
N ALA A 151 -20.82 8.93 -9.70
CA ALA A 151 -20.09 7.72 -10.05
C ALA A 151 -19.77 6.87 -8.79
N ASN A 152 -19.33 7.50 -7.71
CA ASN A 152 -19.04 6.80 -6.45
C ASN A 152 -20.29 6.16 -5.85
N THR A 153 -21.45 6.82 -5.94
CA THR A 153 -22.73 6.25 -5.49
C THR A 153 -23.12 5.04 -6.33
N LEU A 154 -22.99 5.14 -7.66
CA LEU A 154 -23.27 4.02 -8.58
C LEU A 154 -22.34 2.83 -8.35
N LEU A 155 -21.09 3.08 -8.00
CA LEU A 155 -20.11 2.03 -7.66
C LEU A 155 -20.30 1.44 -6.26
N GLY A 156 -21.24 1.97 -5.46
CA GLY A 156 -21.53 1.46 -4.12
C GLY A 156 -20.54 1.87 -3.05
N THR A 157 -19.78 2.95 -3.27
CA THR A 157 -18.75 3.41 -2.32
C THR A 157 -19.35 3.78 -0.96
N TYR A 158 -20.53 4.38 -0.95
CA TYR A 158 -21.19 4.86 0.29
C TYR A 158 -22.11 3.83 0.92
N GLY A 159 -22.58 2.87 0.14
CA GLY A 159 -23.40 1.78 0.64
C GLY A 159 -23.65 0.73 -0.44
N HIS A 160 -23.50 -0.52 -0.07
CA HIS A 160 -23.79 -1.65 -0.95
C HIS A 160 -24.21 -2.87 -0.16
N ARG A 161 -24.88 -3.77 -0.84
CA ARG A 161 -25.28 -5.06 -0.30
C ARG A 161 -24.58 -6.17 -1.08
N VAL A 162 -23.89 -7.05 -0.36
CA VAL A 162 -23.28 -8.25 -0.92
C VAL A 162 -24.12 -9.45 -0.55
N ILE A 163 -24.58 -10.21 -1.54
CA ILE A 163 -25.29 -11.46 -1.34
C ILE A 163 -24.38 -12.58 -1.85
N SER A 164 -23.90 -13.40 -0.94
CA SER A 164 -23.08 -14.56 -1.27
C SER A 164 -23.90 -15.84 -1.13
N HIS A 165 -23.84 -16.68 -2.18
CA HIS A 165 -24.50 -17.98 -2.22
C HIS A 165 -23.49 -19.11 -2.08
N ASN A 166 -23.73 -20.03 -1.13
CA ASN A 166 -23.03 -21.29 -1.05
C ASN A 166 -23.87 -22.39 -1.72
N LEU A 167 -23.42 -22.83 -2.88
CA LEU A 167 -24.13 -23.84 -3.66
C LEU A 167 -24.10 -25.24 -3.03
N PHE A 168 -23.11 -25.52 -2.18
CA PHE A 168 -22.99 -26.82 -1.51
C PHE A 168 -24.00 -26.95 -0.36
N ASP A 169 -24.06 -25.95 0.48
CA ASP A 169 -24.95 -25.93 1.66
C ASP A 169 -26.31 -25.34 1.37
N LYS A 170 -26.54 -24.84 0.14
CA LYS A 170 -27.76 -24.14 -0.28
C LYS A 170 -28.13 -22.98 0.66
N SER A 171 -27.14 -22.36 1.26
CA SER A 171 -27.27 -21.21 2.13
C SER A 171 -26.91 -19.91 1.40
N TYR A 172 -27.41 -18.80 1.91
CA TYR A 172 -26.98 -17.48 1.45
C TYR A 172 -26.65 -16.59 2.66
N ASN A 173 -25.72 -15.71 2.46
CA ASN A 173 -25.34 -14.68 3.44
C ASN A 173 -25.55 -13.30 2.82
N ILE A 174 -26.08 -12.39 3.60
CA ILE A 174 -26.31 -11.00 3.20
C ILE A 174 -25.46 -10.11 4.11
N GLU A 175 -24.60 -9.31 3.51
CA GLU A 175 -23.78 -8.31 4.20
C GLU A 175 -24.12 -6.93 3.66
N ASP A 176 -24.54 -6.04 4.55
CA ASP A 176 -24.81 -4.65 4.23
C ASP A 176 -23.64 -3.79 4.68
N TYR A 177 -23.08 -3.05 3.75
CA TYR A 177 -22.04 -2.07 4.02
C TYR A 177 -22.64 -0.66 4.00
N ASN A 178 -22.31 0.12 5.03
CA ASN A 178 -22.65 1.54 5.12
C ASN A 178 -21.41 2.32 5.54
N TYR A 179 -20.95 3.21 4.68
CA TYR A 179 -19.73 4.00 4.89
C TYR A 179 -19.76 4.82 6.19
N HIS A 180 -20.90 5.42 6.50
CA HIS A 180 -21.05 6.23 7.72
C HIS A 180 -20.83 5.41 9.00
N ASN A 181 -21.33 4.19 9.04
CA ASN A 181 -21.18 3.31 10.20
C ASN A 181 -19.75 2.77 10.33
N GLU A 182 -19.11 2.51 9.19
CA GLU A 182 -17.76 1.93 9.15
C GLU A 182 -16.64 3.00 9.13
N PHE A 183 -16.99 4.28 9.04
CA PHE A 183 -16.03 5.36 8.94
C PHE A 183 -14.98 5.33 10.06
N GLY A 184 -15.42 5.17 11.31
CA GLY A 184 -14.51 5.12 12.47
C GLY A 184 -13.56 3.91 12.51
N ASN A 185 -13.92 2.84 11.78
CA ASN A 185 -13.14 1.59 11.73
C ASN A 185 -12.16 1.57 10.55
N THR A 186 -12.28 2.50 9.62
CA THR A 186 -11.41 2.59 8.44
C THR A 186 -10.27 3.59 8.68
N PRO A 187 -9.08 3.34 8.12
CA PRO A 187 -7.97 4.29 8.24
C PRO A 187 -8.19 5.51 7.36
N HIS A 188 -7.91 6.69 7.92
CA HIS A 188 -8.01 7.97 7.24
C HIS A 188 -6.64 8.66 7.16
N ALA A 189 -6.44 9.47 6.14
CA ALA A 189 -5.23 10.27 5.98
C ALA A 189 -5.15 11.42 7.01
N ASP A 190 -6.30 11.86 7.50
CA ASP A 190 -6.42 12.88 8.53
C ASP A 190 -6.47 12.24 9.92
N THR A 191 -5.78 12.85 10.88
CA THR A 191 -5.78 12.45 12.30
C THR A 191 -6.85 13.18 13.11
N VAL A 192 -7.50 14.18 12.52
CA VAL A 192 -8.58 14.93 13.18
C VAL A 192 -9.83 14.09 13.19
N GLY A 193 -10.38 13.83 14.36
CA GLY A 193 -11.62 13.10 14.52
C GLY A 193 -12.75 13.76 13.70
N TYR A 194 -13.50 12.93 13.03
CA TYR A 194 -14.64 13.37 12.24
C TYR A 194 -15.69 13.98 13.15
N THR A 195 -16.05 15.24 12.95
CA THR A 195 -17.14 15.88 13.68
C THR A 195 -18.33 16.09 12.72
N ASP A 196 -19.54 15.90 13.20
CA ASP A 196 -20.76 16.07 12.38
C ASP A 196 -20.85 17.42 11.67
N ASN A 197 -20.18 18.44 12.21
CA ASN A 197 -20.11 19.77 11.63
C ASN A 197 -19.24 19.85 10.35
N GLN A 198 -18.39 18.88 10.09
CA GLN A 198 -17.57 18.85 8.86
C GLN A 198 -18.35 18.36 7.65
N PHE A 199 -19.46 17.65 7.85
CA PHE A 199 -20.37 17.27 6.77
C PHE A 199 -21.21 18.41 6.21
N ALA A 200 -21.40 19.46 6.98
CA ALA A 200 -22.26 20.58 6.59
C ALA A 200 -21.58 21.56 5.61
N ILE A 201 -20.31 21.32 5.25
CA ILE A 201 -19.52 22.23 4.39
C ILE A 201 -19.18 21.55 3.04
N MET A 202 -19.62 20.34 2.81
CA MET A 202 -19.63 19.70 1.52
C MET A 202 -21.04 19.74 0.95
#